data_95ac12b56b66faee1ddf2e6dd17e848a
#
_entry.id   95ac12b56b66faee1ddf2e6dd17e848a
#
_cell.length_a   1.000
_cell.length_b   1.000
_cell.length_c   1.000
_cell.angle_alpha   90.00
_cell.angle_beta   90.00
_cell.angle_gamma   90.00
#
_symmetry.space_group_name_H-M   'P 1'
#
loop_
_entity.id
_entity.type
_entity.pdbx_description
1 polymer ?
#
loop_
_entity_poly.entity_id
_entity_poly.type
_entity_poly.pdbx_seq_one_letter_code
_entity_poly.pdbx_strand_id
1 'polypeptide(L)'
;MKCYFFGTNLHEQKLISRQGLISFTVPDYGVLFRAQYIGNRYECEYAAGIALIRFLQLNMEHFDGKPITLMTDSPIVVYQVNNKLAAINSLQKFRDLFLFYKRKLKFDLQWVPTKMNRAEMGLEGLAVNKNSPRFNFDIFDESTRRKTRPHRNADESVQIS
;
A
#
# COMPACT_ATOMS: atom_id res chain seq x y z
N MET A 1 15.58 -4.65 -1.83
CA MET A 1 14.23 -5.23 -1.90
C MET A 1 13.28 -4.20 -2.49
N LYS A 2 12.54 -4.57 -3.54
CA LYS A 2 11.53 -3.70 -4.16
C LYS A 2 10.15 -4.04 -3.63
N CYS A 3 9.43 -3.04 -3.14
CA CYS A 3 8.07 -3.16 -2.63
C CYS A 3 7.18 -2.20 -3.40
N TYR A 4 5.96 -2.61 -3.72
CA TYR A 4 5.07 -1.83 -4.58
C TYR A 4 3.81 -1.46 -3.81
N PHE A 5 3.28 -0.26 -4.07
CA PHE A 5 1.97 0.13 -3.56
C PHE A 5 1.15 0.83 -4.64
N PHE A 6 -0.15 0.69 -4.51
CA PHE A 6 -1.15 1.18 -5.45
C PHE A 6 -2.40 1.63 -4.71
N GLY A 7 -2.91 2.78 -5.07
CA GLY A 7 -4.17 3.31 -4.56
C GLY A 7 -5.00 3.89 -5.68
N THR A 8 -6.30 3.65 -5.64
CA THR A 8 -7.23 4.18 -6.64
C THR A 8 -8.61 4.43 -6.05
N ASN A 9 -9.40 5.26 -6.72
CA ASN A 9 -10.81 5.40 -6.43
C ASN A 9 -11.60 4.51 -7.42
N LEU A 10 -12.52 3.70 -6.90
CA LEU A 10 -13.29 2.74 -7.71
C LEU A 10 -14.36 3.40 -8.58
N HIS A 11 -14.67 4.68 -8.34
CA HIS A 11 -15.75 5.40 -9.02
C HIS A 11 -15.32 6.82 -9.40
N GLU A 12 -14.20 6.97 -10.10
CA GLU A 12 -13.66 8.30 -10.51
C GLU A 12 -14.69 9.18 -11.24
N GLN A 13 -15.66 8.56 -11.92
CA GLN A 13 -16.70 9.30 -12.67
C GLN A 13 -17.89 9.73 -11.81
N LYS A 14 -18.00 9.26 -10.57
CA LYS A 14 -19.07 9.66 -9.64
C LYS A 14 -18.46 10.56 -8.57
N LEU A 15 -18.66 11.87 -8.71
CA LEU A 15 -18.20 12.91 -7.77
C LEU A 15 -18.55 12.68 -6.30
N ILE A 16 -19.41 11.71 -5.99
CA ILE A 16 -19.96 11.47 -4.64
C ILE A 16 -19.37 10.20 -3.99
N SER A 17 -18.79 9.28 -4.77
CA SER A 17 -18.28 8.04 -4.18
C SER A 17 -16.82 8.21 -3.74
N ARG A 18 -16.59 8.05 -2.43
CA ARG A 18 -15.26 8.01 -1.83
C ARG A 18 -14.75 6.57 -1.65
N GLN A 19 -15.36 5.59 -2.31
CA GLN A 19 -14.91 4.21 -2.25
C GLN A 19 -13.62 4.05 -3.04
N GLY A 20 -12.57 3.70 -2.34
CA GLY A 20 -11.27 3.45 -2.92
C GLY A 20 -10.73 2.07 -2.59
N LEU A 21 -9.64 1.75 -3.23
CA LEU A 21 -8.86 0.54 -3.02
C LEU A 21 -7.42 0.93 -2.68
N ILE A 22 -6.86 0.26 -1.69
CA ILE A 22 -5.43 0.31 -1.41
C ILE A 22 -4.84 -1.09 -1.54
N SER A 23 -3.65 -1.17 -2.08
CA SER A 23 -2.94 -2.43 -2.29
C SER A 23 -1.44 -2.23 -2.11
N PHE A 24 -0.76 -3.24 -1.57
CA PHE A 24 0.70 -3.30 -1.62
C PHE A 24 1.18 -4.73 -1.80
N THR A 25 2.39 -4.88 -2.30
CA THR A 25 3.05 -6.17 -2.42
C THR A 25 4.54 -6.08 -2.08
N VAL A 26 5.04 -7.16 -1.47
CA VAL A 26 6.47 -7.42 -1.30
C VAL A 26 6.78 -8.73 -2.04
N PRO A 27 7.10 -8.64 -3.34
CA PRO A 27 7.18 -9.81 -4.22
C PRO A 27 8.20 -10.84 -3.77
N ASP A 28 9.34 -10.42 -3.25
CA ASP A 28 10.41 -11.30 -2.77
C ASP A 28 9.94 -12.27 -1.68
N TYR A 29 8.85 -11.94 -1.00
CA TYR A 29 8.26 -12.73 0.08
C TYR A 29 6.86 -13.26 -0.24
N GLY A 30 6.35 -13.04 -1.45
CA GLY A 30 5.00 -13.45 -1.86
C GLY A 30 3.88 -12.76 -1.09
N VAL A 31 4.14 -11.55 -0.56
CA VAL A 31 3.15 -10.78 0.19
C VAL A 31 2.31 -9.93 -0.76
N LEU A 32 1.00 -10.05 -0.65
CA LEU A 32 0.02 -9.15 -1.25
C LEU A 32 -1.03 -8.77 -0.19
N PHE A 33 -1.29 -7.48 -0.09
CA PHE A 33 -2.36 -6.93 0.73
C PHE A 33 -3.30 -6.09 -0.12
N ARG A 34 -4.60 -6.23 0.10
CA ARG A 34 -5.64 -5.40 -0.49
C ARG A 34 -6.73 -5.08 0.52
N ALA A 35 -7.20 -3.83 0.50
CA ALA A 35 -8.31 -3.41 1.34
C ALA A 35 -9.10 -2.29 0.66
N GLN A 36 -10.40 -2.20 0.99
CA GLN A 36 -11.19 -1.04 0.67
C GLN A 36 -10.76 0.12 1.57
N TYR A 37 -10.78 1.33 1.03
CA TYR A 37 -10.43 2.55 1.76
C TYR A 37 -11.43 3.66 1.41
N ILE A 38 -11.76 4.50 2.39
CA ILE A 38 -12.65 5.64 2.17
C ILE A 38 -11.80 6.87 1.95
N GLY A 39 -11.70 7.31 0.71
CA GLY A 39 -10.91 8.47 0.32
C GLY A 39 -11.00 8.78 -1.17
N ASN A 40 -10.52 9.94 -1.57
CA ASN A 40 -10.31 10.23 -2.97
C ASN A 40 -9.07 9.48 -3.49
N ARG A 41 -8.81 9.57 -4.80
CA ARG A 41 -7.68 8.88 -5.44
C ARG A 41 -6.35 9.15 -4.74
N TYR A 42 -6.03 10.41 -4.49
CA TYR A 42 -4.73 10.78 -3.90
C TYR A 42 -4.60 10.34 -2.44
N GLU A 43 -5.70 10.40 -1.68
CA GLU A 43 -5.75 9.85 -0.32
C GLU A 43 -5.51 8.34 -0.33
N CYS A 44 -6.07 7.61 -1.30
CA CYS A 44 -5.84 6.17 -1.48
C CYS A 44 -4.38 5.87 -1.85
N GLU A 45 -3.79 6.64 -2.75
CA GLU A 45 -2.39 6.48 -3.15
C GLU A 45 -1.44 6.64 -1.94
N TYR A 46 -1.63 7.69 -1.14
CA TYR A 46 -0.85 7.88 0.09
C TYR A 46 -1.13 6.81 1.13
N ALA A 47 -2.39 6.46 1.35
CA ALA A 47 -2.79 5.44 2.33
C ALA A 47 -2.20 4.06 2.01
N ALA A 48 -2.13 3.69 0.73
CA ALA A 48 -1.49 2.45 0.28
C ALA A 48 0.01 2.44 0.62
N GLY A 49 0.71 3.53 0.37
CA GLY A 49 2.12 3.67 0.72
C GLY A 49 2.36 3.63 2.23
N ILE A 50 1.53 4.29 3.02
CA ILE A 50 1.62 4.27 4.49
C ILE A 50 1.32 2.86 5.03
N ALA A 51 0.34 2.16 4.46
CA ALA A 51 0.04 0.78 4.84
C ALA A 51 1.25 -0.14 4.60
N LEU A 52 1.90 -0.02 3.44
CA LEU A 52 3.13 -0.75 3.14
C LEU A 52 4.25 -0.42 4.13
N ILE A 53 4.48 0.87 4.40
CA ILE A 53 5.54 1.30 5.32
C ILE A 53 5.30 0.74 6.73
N ARG A 54 4.08 0.77 7.22
CA ARG A 54 3.72 0.19 8.52
C ARG A 54 3.92 -1.33 8.54
N PHE A 55 3.53 -2.02 7.47
CA PHE A 55 3.79 -3.45 7.32
C PHE A 55 5.29 -3.74 7.40
N LEU A 56 6.11 -2.98 6.66
CA LEU A 56 7.56 -3.14 6.70
C LEU A 56 8.13 -2.88 8.09
N GLN A 57 7.64 -1.86 8.78
CA GLN A 57 8.08 -1.53 10.14
C GLN A 57 7.76 -2.64 11.15
N LEU A 58 6.55 -3.21 11.07
CA LEU A 58 6.12 -4.28 11.97
C LEU A 58 6.87 -5.60 11.75
N ASN A 59 7.46 -5.77 10.58
CA ASN A 59 8.09 -7.02 10.16
C ASN A 59 9.57 -6.85 9.80
N MET A 60 10.23 -5.78 10.29
CA MET A 60 11.61 -5.45 9.93
C MET A 60 12.60 -6.58 10.18
N GLU A 61 12.37 -7.38 11.22
CA GLU A 61 13.20 -8.53 11.57
C GLU A 61 13.30 -9.60 10.47
N HIS A 62 12.30 -9.65 9.57
CA HIS A 62 12.28 -10.61 8.46
C HIS A 62 12.99 -10.13 7.20
N PHE A 63 13.46 -8.88 7.17
CA PHE A 63 14.00 -8.28 5.93
C PHE A 63 15.52 -8.15 5.92
N ASP A 64 16.22 -8.68 6.92
CA ASP A 64 17.67 -8.85 7.00
C ASP A 64 18.49 -7.59 6.63
N GLY A 65 18.01 -6.41 7.02
CA GLY A 65 18.69 -5.15 6.72
C GLY A 65 18.82 -4.81 5.23
N LYS A 66 18.08 -5.47 4.35
CA LYS A 66 18.10 -5.19 2.91
C LYS A 66 17.66 -3.75 2.61
N PRO A 67 18.34 -3.06 1.70
CA PRO A 67 17.90 -1.73 1.26
C PRO A 67 16.50 -1.83 0.66
N ILE A 68 15.61 -0.92 1.05
CA ILE A 68 14.21 -0.90 0.67
C ILE A 68 13.98 0.18 -0.38
N THR A 69 13.35 -0.20 -1.49
CA THR A 69 12.86 0.74 -2.50
C THR A 69 11.34 0.57 -2.64
N LEU A 70 10.60 1.63 -2.37
CA LEU A 70 9.17 1.69 -2.59
C LEU A 70 8.89 2.15 -4.02
N MET A 71 8.01 1.45 -4.71
CA MET A 71 7.65 1.67 -6.11
C MET A 71 6.16 1.99 -6.20
N THR A 72 5.79 3.04 -6.92
CA THR A 72 4.40 3.42 -7.16
C THR A 72 4.23 4.07 -8.52
N ASP A 73 3.05 3.98 -9.09
CA ASP A 73 2.65 4.68 -10.31
C ASP A 73 2.01 6.06 -10.03
N SER A 74 1.99 6.51 -8.77
CA SER A 74 1.56 7.84 -8.41
C SER A 74 2.69 8.88 -8.57
N PRO A 75 2.70 9.69 -9.64
CA PRO A 75 3.72 10.71 -9.80
C PRO A 75 3.61 11.81 -8.73
N ILE A 76 2.41 12.06 -8.22
CA ILE A 76 2.17 13.08 -7.19
C ILE A 76 2.83 12.69 -5.88
N VAL A 77 2.64 11.46 -5.42
CA VAL A 77 3.26 10.98 -4.18
C VAL A 77 4.78 11.02 -4.30
N VAL A 78 5.33 10.50 -5.40
CA VAL A 78 6.79 10.51 -5.63
C VAL A 78 7.35 11.93 -5.64
N TYR A 79 6.70 12.83 -6.38
CA TYR A 79 7.17 14.20 -6.52
C TYR A 79 7.10 14.99 -5.21
N GLN A 80 5.98 14.91 -4.49
CA GLN A 80 5.81 15.61 -3.22
C GLN A 80 6.74 15.10 -2.13
N VAL A 81 6.95 13.79 -2.05
CA VAL A 81 7.81 13.19 -1.02
C VAL A 81 9.28 13.42 -1.33
N ASN A 82 9.74 13.18 -2.55
CA ASN A 82 11.15 13.29 -2.91
C ASN A 82 11.64 14.74 -2.90
N ASN A 83 10.81 15.67 -3.36
CA ASN A 83 11.16 17.10 -3.40
C ASN A 83 10.68 17.85 -2.15
N LYS A 84 10.07 17.18 -1.19
CA LYS A 84 9.54 17.78 0.06
C LYS A 84 8.58 18.94 -0.21
N LEU A 85 7.83 18.87 -1.30
CA LEU A 85 6.89 19.92 -1.69
C LEU A 85 5.65 19.92 -0.79
N ALA A 86 5.04 21.08 -0.66
CA ALA A 86 3.76 21.21 0.00
C ALA A 86 2.68 20.40 -0.72
N ALA A 87 1.85 19.70 0.03
CA ALA A 87 0.64 19.06 -0.47
C ALA A 87 -0.57 19.96 -0.20
N ILE A 88 -1.66 19.73 -0.91
CA ILE A 88 -2.94 20.35 -0.57
C ILE A 88 -3.37 19.93 0.84
N ASN A 89 -4.15 20.76 1.52
CA ASN A 89 -4.46 20.60 2.95
C ASN A 89 -4.91 19.18 3.36
N SER A 90 -5.74 18.52 2.54
CA SER A 90 -6.22 17.17 2.81
C SER A 90 -5.12 16.10 2.76
N LEU A 91 -4.05 16.33 2.00
CA LEU A 91 -2.94 15.39 1.81
C LEU A 91 -1.72 15.71 2.68
N GLN A 92 -1.68 16.89 3.30
CA GLN A 92 -0.52 17.36 4.06
C GLN A 92 -0.14 16.37 5.18
N LYS A 93 -1.12 15.86 5.92
CA LYS A 93 -0.89 14.89 7.02
C LYS A 93 -0.30 13.57 6.49
N PHE A 94 -0.78 13.10 5.35
CA PHE A 94 -0.26 11.88 4.71
C PHE A 94 1.18 12.07 4.26
N ARG A 95 1.47 13.20 3.58
CA ARG A 95 2.81 13.53 3.12
C ARG A 95 3.78 13.64 4.28
N ASP A 96 3.42 14.34 5.36
CA ASP A 96 4.27 14.53 6.53
C ASP A 96 4.58 13.19 7.23
N LEU A 97 3.58 12.33 7.34
CA LEU A 97 3.76 10.98 7.87
C LEU A 97 4.69 10.13 6.99
N PHE A 98 4.54 10.25 5.66
CA PHE A 98 5.43 9.56 4.72
C PHE A 98 6.88 10.02 4.86
N LEU A 99 7.12 11.34 4.98
CA LEU A 99 8.44 11.91 5.20
C LEU A 99 9.04 11.50 6.55
N PHE A 100 8.23 11.41 7.59
CA PHE A 100 8.67 10.91 8.90
C PHE A 100 9.19 9.48 8.78
N TYR A 101 8.43 8.59 8.15
CA TYR A 101 8.85 7.20 7.97
C TYR A 101 10.03 7.06 7.01
N LYS A 102 10.11 7.88 5.96
CA LYS A 102 11.26 7.87 5.04
C LYS A 102 12.57 8.12 5.77
N ARG A 103 12.56 9.07 6.71
CA ARG A 103 13.74 9.34 7.55
C ARG A 103 14.06 8.21 8.53
N LYS A 104 13.01 7.60 9.09
CA LYS A 104 13.16 6.54 10.11
C LYS A 104 13.63 5.22 9.49
N LEU A 105 13.08 4.81 8.38
CA LEU A 105 13.34 3.51 7.74
C LEU A 105 14.34 3.59 6.59
N LYS A 106 14.73 4.79 6.16
CA LYS A 106 15.74 5.06 5.12
C LYS A 106 15.45 4.32 3.80
N PHE A 107 14.21 4.36 3.33
CA PHE A 107 13.85 3.80 2.03
C PHE A 107 13.96 4.82 0.91
N ASP A 108 14.16 4.32 -0.32
CA ASP A 108 14.00 5.10 -1.54
C ASP A 108 12.56 5.02 -2.05
N LEU A 109 12.11 6.07 -2.74
CA LEU A 109 10.80 6.11 -3.38
C LEU A 109 10.96 6.42 -4.87
N GLN A 110 10.45 5.53 -5.73
CA GLN A 110 10.59 5.61 -7.18
C GLN A 110 9.25 5.44 -7.88
N TRP A 111 9.12 6.12 -9.01
CA TRP A 111 7.97 5.98 -9.90
C TRP A 111 8.15 4.79 -10.87
N VAL A 112 7.03 4.13 -11.17
CA VAL A 112 6.93 3.13 -12.24
C VAL A 112 5.66 3.36 -13.06
N PRO A 113 5.63 2.99 -14.34
CA PRO A 113 4.39 2.96 -15.10
C PRO A 113 3.35 2.03 -14.45
N THR A 114 2.06 2.37 -14.55
CA THR A 114 0.95 1.59 -13.95
C THR A 114 1.02 0.11 -14.33
N LYS A 115 1.25 -0.20 -15.60
CA LYS A 115 1.39 -1.58 -16.10
C LYS A 115 2.58 -2.36 -15.50
N MET A 116 3.51 -1.68 -14.83
CA MET A 116 4.65 -2.28 -14.13
C MET A 116 4.47 -2.26 -12.61
N ASN A 117 3.39 -1.66 -12.11
CA ASN A 117 3.10 -1.66 -10.68
C ASN A 117 2.52 -3.00 -10.25
N ARG A 118 3.34 -3.82 -9.61
CA ARG A 118 2.96 -5.16 -9.18
C ARG A 118 1.85 -5.19 -8.12
N ALA A 119 1.62 -4.11 -7.40
CA ALA A 119 0.53 -4.00 -6.44
C ALA A 119 -0.84 -3.84 -7.13
N GLU A 120 -0.88 -3.34 -8.37
CA GLU A 120 -2.09 -3.27 -9.18
C GLU A 120 -2.44 -4.64 -9.79
N MET A 121 -1.43 -5.36 -10.25
CA MET A 121 -1.59 -6.63 -11.00
C MET A 121 -2.19 -7.77 -10.16
N GLY A 122 -2.24 -7.64 -8.84
CA GLY A 122 -2.77 -8.66 -7.95
C GLY A 122 -1.80 -9.83 -7.73
N LEU A 123 -2.35 -11.05 -7.68
CA LEU A 123 -1.56 -12.26 -7.38
C LEU A 123 -0.81 -12.82 -8.59
N GLU A 124 -1.02 -12.29 -9.78
CA GLU A 124 -0.33 -12.76 -10.98
C GLU A 124 1.18 -12.56 -10.85
N GLY A 125 1.93 -13.63 -11.07
CA GLY A 125 3.39 -13.63 -11.00
C GLY A 125 4.00 -13.56 -9.61
N LEU A 126 3.21 -13.67 -8.53
CA LEU A 126 3.76 -13.84 -7.18
C LEU A 126 4.10 -15.31 -6.96
N ALA A 127 5.37 -15.57 -6.67
CA ALA A 127 5.77 -16.91 -6.25
C ALA A 127 5.20 -17.21 -4.86
N VAL A 128 4.47 -18.32 -4.74
CA VAL A 128 4.06 -18.83 -3.42
C VAL A 128 5.28 -19.42 -2.74
N ASN A 129 5.88 -18.67 -1.83
CA ASN A 129 6.98 -19.19 -1.02
C ASN A 129 6.41 -19.92 0.20
N LYS A 130 6.43 -21.26 0.18
CA LYS A 130 5.96 -22.11 1.29
C LYS A 130 6.73 -21.89 2.59
N ASN A 131 7.91 -21.29 2.53
CA ASN A 131 8.78 -21.00 3.68
C ASN A 131 8.74 -19.52 4.09
N SER A 132 7.77 -18.76 3.61
CA SER A 132 7.62 -17.37 4.04
C SER A 132 7.35 -17.29 5.54
N PRO A 133 8.00 -16.35 6.25
CA PRO A 133 7.72 -16.13 7.67
C PRO A 133 6.26 -15.72 7.86
N ARG A 134 5.75 -15.90 9.06
CA ARG A 134 4.44 -15.35 9.43
C ARG A 134 4.57 -13.86 9.63
N PHE A 135 3.96 -13.10 8.75
CA PHE A 135 3.96 -11.64 8.82
C PHE A 135 2.84 -11.11 9.72
N ASN A 136 3.14 -10.03 10.42
CA ASN A 136 2.16 -9.26 11.16
C ASN A 136 1.48 -8.25 10.21
N PHE A 137 0.16 -8.34 10.07
CA PHE A 137 -0.68 -7.44 9.27
C PHE A 137 -1.53 -6.48 10.13
N ASP A 138 -1.19 -6.29 11.39
CA ASP A 138 -1.89 -5.32 12.26
C ASP A 138 -1.43 -3.88 11.97
N ILE A 139 -1.50 -3.52 10.70
CA ILE A 139 -1.00 -2.26 10.12
C ILE A 139 -1.91 -1.06 10.38
N PHE A 140 -3.15 -1.30 10.80
CA PHE A 140 -4.10 -0.25 11.10
C PHE A 140 -4.37 -0.17 12.60
N ASP A 141 -4.32 1.04 13.15
CA ASP A 141 -4.87 1.31 14.46
C ASP A 141 -6.42 1.28 14.42
N GLU A 142 -7.06 1.30 15.58
CA GLU A 142 -8.53 1.25 15.65
C GLU A 142 -9.23 2.40 14.91
N SER A 143 -8.57 3.57 14.82
CA SER A 143 -9.13 4.74 14.12
C SER A 143 -9.12 4.54 12.59
N THR A 144 -8.16 3.79 12.09
CA THR A 144 -7.99 3.49 10.66
C THR A 144 -8.78 2.24 10.25
N ARG A 145 -9.00 1.27 11.16
CA ARG A 145 -9.80 0.05 10.90
C ARG A 145 -11.22 0.34 10.42
N ARG A 146 -11.82 1.44 10.84
CA ARG A 146 -13.14 1.85 10.37
C ARG A 146 -13.18 2.28 8.91
N LYS A 147 -12.04 2.67 8.33
CA LYS A 147 -11.90 3.11 6.94
C LYS A 147 -11.46 2.00 5.99
N THR A 148 -11.03 0.87 6.53
CA THR A 148 -10.55 -0.28 5.78
C THR A 148 -11.40 -1.49 6.06
N ARG A 149 -11.82 -2.19 5.00
CA ARG A 149 -12.43 -3.51 5.09
C ARG A 149 -11.58 -4.49 4.30
N PRO A 150 -11.17 -5.62 4.89
CA PRO A 150 -10.48 -6.66 4.12
C PRO A 150 -11.41 -7.12 2.99
N HIS A 151 -10.84 -7.26 1.80
CA HIS A 151 -11.56 -7.86 0.69
C HIS A 151 -11.74 -9.35 1.04
N ARG A 152 -12.95 -9.76 1.40
CA ARG A 152 -13.28 -11.19 1.47
C ARG A 152 -13.19 -11.72 0.05
N ASN A 153 -12.26 -12.62 -0.20
CA ASN A 153 -12.31 -13.45 -1.40
C ASN A 153 -13.66 -14.18 -1.37
N ALA A 154 -14.46 -13.97 -2.41
CA ALA A 154 -15.72 -14.63 -2.63
C ALA A 154 -15.45 -16.08 -3.09
N ASP A 155 -14.85 -16.90 -2.23
CA ASP A 155 -14.72 -18.35 -2.43
C ASP A 155 -14.75 -19.05 -1.08
N GLU A 156 -15.91 -18.99 -0.43
CA GLU A 156 -16.37 -20.02 0.48
C GLU A 156 -17.87 -20.23 0.30
N SER A 157 -18.24 -20.72 -0.88
CA SER A 157 -19.47 -21.48 -1.01
C SER A 157 -19.15 -22.92 -0.61
N VAL A 158 -19.03 -23.17 0.68
CA VAL A 158 -19.13 -24.53 1.20
C VAL A 158 -20.60 -24.94 1.13
N GLN A 159 -20.92 -25.75 0.17
CA GLN A 159 -22.12 -26.58 0.19
C GLN A 159 -22.04 -27.49 1.42
N ILE A 160 -23.00 -27.31 2.30
CA ILE A 160 -23.36 -28.36 3.28
C ILE A 160 -24.65 -28.98 2.73
N SER A 161 -24.48 -30.16 2.22
CA SER A 161 -25.57 -31.12 1.99
C SER A 161 -26.03 -31.74 3.32
#